data_0fdb9c62d2d148972c80ecc668048dfc
#
_entry.id   0fdb9c62d2d148972c80ecc668048dfc
#
_cell.length_a   1.000
_cell.length_b   1.000
_cell.length_c   1.000
_cell.angle_alpha   90.00
_cell.angle_beta   90.00
_cell.angle_gamma   90.00
#
_symmetry.space_group_name_H-M   'P 1'
#
loop_
_entity.id
_entity.type
_entity.pdbx_description
1 polymer ?
#
loop_
_entity_poly.entity_id
_entity_poly.type
_entity_poly.pdbx_seq_one_letter_code
_entity_poly.pdbx_strand_id
1 'polypeptide(L)'
;MPEHAWRIDRIMEIDDALLARVNHDWPEEPWVLEQAQIFVANPDNLLLLATTPDLICGIVLAHRLQRLDGLRAEVLLYSIDVDEAVQRQGIGRALVDATSAWARELGADNTWVLTERSNASAMALYRAAGGTDDIPDVAMFTFSNG
;
A
#
# COMPACT_ATOMS: atom_id res chain seq x y z
N MET A 1 18.38 -19.53 10.67
CA MET A 1 17.63 -18.96 9.53
C MET A 1 18.14 -17.56 9.26
N PRO A 2 18.50 -17.25 8.05
CA PRO A 2 18.82 -15.86 7.75
C PRO A 2 17.58 -15.01 7.99
N GLU A 3 17.75 -13.91 8.69
CA GLU A 3 16.72 -12.89 8.77
C GLU A 3 16.42 -12.38 7.36
N HIS A 4 15.19 -11.97 7.12
CA HIS A 4 14.87 -11.30 5.86
C HIS A 4 15.76 -10.07 5.72
N ALA A 5 16.33 -9.86 4.54
CA ALA A 5 17.13 -8.69 4.25
C ALA A 5 16.29 -7.39 4.25
N TRP A 6 14.99 -7.49 4.44
CA TRP A 6 14.05 -6.38 4.43
C TRP A 6 13.11 -6.44 5.65
N ARG A 7 12.54 -5.30 5.98
CA ARG A 7 11.50 -5.20 7.02
C ARG A 7 10.40 -4.25 6.56
N ILE A 8 9.22 -4.35 7.18
CA ILE A 8 8.08 -3.47 6.92
C ILE A 8 7.79 -2.66 8.18
N ASP A 9 7.66 -1.34 8.01
CA ASP A 9 7.29 -0.43 9.07
C ASP A 9 6.09 0.42 8.66
N ARG A 10 5.19 0.66 9.60
CA ARG A 10 4.17 1.70 9.45
C ARG A 10 4.80 3.05 9.77
N ILE A 11 4.64 4.00 8.86
CA ILE A 11 5.18 5.33 9.02
C ILE A 11 4.09 6.25 9.55
N MET A 12 4.30 6.79 10.74
CA MET A 12 3.37 7.71 11.41
C MET A 12 3.91 9.13 11.51
N GLU A 13 5.20 9.31 11.25
CA GLU A 13 5.88 10.60 11.19
C GLU A 13 6.86 10.58 10.03
N ILE A 14 7.00 11.71 9.33
CA ILE A 14 7.95 11.84 8.24
C ILE A 14 8.68 13.18 8.37
N ASP A 15 10.01 13.11 8.36
CA ASP A 15 10.90 14.26 8.38
C ASP A 15 11.58 14.48 7.02
N ASP A 16 12.36 15.55 6.93
CA ASP A 16 13.10 15.85 5.69
C ASP A 16 14.03 14.71 5.27
N ALA A 17 14.67 14.04 6.23
CA ALA A 17 15.61 12.97 5.92
C ALA A 17 14.92 11.75 5.31
N LEU A 18 13.79 11.33 5.87
CA LEU A 18 13.01 10.21 5.34
C LEU A 18 12.41 10.58 3.98
N LEU A 19 11.86 11.79 3.85
CA LEU A 19 11.32 12.27 2.59
C LEU A 19 12.37 12.25 1.48
N ALA A 20 13.57 12.76 1.77
CA ALA A 20 14.68 12.77 0.80
C ALA A 20 15.06 11.37 0.36
N ARG A 21 15.06 10.43 1.29
CA ARG A 21 15.35 9.02 0.99
C ARG A 21 14.28 8.39 0.11
N VAL A 22 13.01 8.62 0.40
CA VAL A 22 11.90 8.14 -0.45
C VAL A 22 12.01 8.71 -1.85
N ASN A 23 12.21 10.02 -1.96
CA ASN A 23 12.28 10.70 -3.26
C ASN A 23 13.53 10.32 -4.07
N HIS A 24 14.61 9.93 -3.40
CA HIS A 24 15.80 9.41 -4.06
C HIS A 24 15.53 8.03 -4.67
N ASP A 25 14.91 7.14 -3.90
CA ASP A 25 14.67 5.76 -4.31
C ASP A 25 13.47 5.62 -5.26
N TRP A 26 12.51 6.55 -5.18
CA TRP A 26 11.27 6.58 -5.98
C TRP A 26 11.08 7.96 -6.63
N PRO A 27 11.88 8.30 -7.64
CA PRO A 27 11.95 9.69 -8.16
C PRO A 27 10.83 10.08 -9.12
N GLU A 28 10.02 9.15 -9.64
CA GLU A 28 9.03 9.44 -10.69
C GLU A 28 7.90 10.35 -10.19
N GLU A 29 7.46 10.15 -8.96
CA GLU A 29 6.38 10.92 -8.33
C GLU A 29 6.83 11.42 -6.96
N PRO A 30 7.70 12.44 -6.91
CA PRO A 30 8.30 12.87 -5.66
C PRO A 30 7.25 13.42 -4.69
N TRP A 31 7.40 13.05 -3.42
CA TRP A 31 6.52 13.51 -2.36
C TRP A 31 6.91 14.92 -1.91
N VAL A 32 5.90 15.69 -1.46
CA VAL A 32 6.06 16.98 -0.83
C VAL A 32 5.90 16.80 0.67
N LEU A 33 6.81 17.36 1.46
CA LEU A 33 6.87 17.12 2.91
C LEU A 33 5.54 17.45 3.61
N GLU A 34 4.97 18.60 3.34
CA GLU A 34 3.70 19.01 3.98
C GLU A 34 2.58 18.02 3.69
N GLN A 35 2.45 17.58 2.44
CA GLN A 35 1.42 16.61 2.05
C GLN A 35 1.67 15.25 2.68
N ALA A 36 2.92 14.81 2.73
CA ALA A 36 3.28 13.55 3.36
C ALA A 36 3.00 13.58 4.87
N GLN A 37 3.30 14.69 5.54
CA GLN A 37 3.00 14.87 6.96
C GLN A 37 1.50 14.85 7.24
N ILE A 38 0.69 15.51 6.42
CA ILE A 38 -0.77 15.48 6.52
C ILE A 38 -1.29 14.03 6.33
N PHE A 39 -0.76 13.32 5.36
CA PHE A 39 -1.16 11.94 5.08
C PHE A 39 -0.94 11.05 6.31
N VAL A 40 0.27 11.03 6.85
CA VAL A 40 0.61 10.13 7.97
C VAL A 40 -0.02 10.54 9.30
N ALA A 41 -0.39 11.82 9.46
CA ALA A 41 -1.08 12.32 10.65
C ALA A 41 -2.55 11.87 10.72
N ASN A 42 -3.14 11.50 9.59
CA ASN A 42 -4.52 11.05 9.55
C ASN A 42 -4.61 9.56 9.92
N PRO A 43 -5.30 9.19 11.04
CA PRO A 43 -5.38 7.79 11.46
C PRO A 43 -6.15 6.89 10.49
N ASP A 44 -6.91 7.47 9.56
CA ASP A 44 -7.61 6.73 8.51
C ASP A 44 -6.71 6.39 7.31
N ASN A 45 -5.48 6.85 7.31
CA ASN A 45 -4.49 6.56 6.27
C ASN A 45 -3.43 5.60 6.78
N LEU A 46 -2.93 4.78 5.88
CA LEU A 46 -1.83 3.86 6.14
C LEU A 46 -0.71 4.12 5.14
N LEU A 47 0.49 4.37 5.65
CA LEU A 47 1.72 4.32 4.89
C LEU A 47 2.59 3.20 5.43
N LEU A 48 2.91 2.22 4.58
CA LEU A 48 3.89 1.19 4.87
C LEU A 48 5.10 1.38 3.98
N LEU A 49 6.28 1.25 4.56
CA LEU A 49 7.53 1.17 3.82
C LEU A 49 8.20 -0.17 4.11
N ALA A 50 8.60 -0.85 3.03
CA ALA A 50 9.51 -1.97 3.11
C ALA A 50 10.91 -1.46 2.83
N THR A 51 11.85 -1.77 3.70
CA THR A 51 13.22 -1.26 3.60
C THR A 51 14.25 -2.38 3.74
N THR A 52 15.33 -2.25 2.99
CA THR A 52 16.60 -2.93 3.21
C THR A 52 17.56 -1.93 3.87
N PRO A 53 18.76 -2.33 4.30
CA PRO A 53 19.76 -1.35 4.78
C PRO A 53 20.04 -0.21 3.80
N ASP A 54 19.95 -0.47 2.49
CA ASP A 54 20.39 0.45 1.45
C ASP A 54 19.25 1.07 0.63
N LEU A 55 18.01 0.54 0.73
CA LEU A 55 16.95 0.87 -0.21
C LEU A 55 15.57 0.86 0.46
N ILE A 56 14.74 1.84 0.13
CA ILE A 56 13.29 1.72 0.32
C ILE A 56 12.77 0.91 -0.86
N CYS A 57 12.38 -0.33 -0.60
CA CYS A 57 12.12 -1.30 -1.66
C CYS A 57 10.62 -1.60 -1.88
N GLY A 58 9.75 -1.04 -1.05
CA GLY A 58 8.31 -1.19 -1.24
C GLY A 58 7.53 -0.10 -0.51
N ILE A 59 6.38 0.26 -1.06
CA ILE A 59 5.50 1.30 -0.54
C ILE A 59 4.06 0.83 -0.65
N VAL A 60 3.29 1.02 0.43
CA VAL A 60 1.82 0.89 0.40
C VAL A 60 1.19 2.19 0.86
N LEU A 61 0.21 2.65 0.11
CA LEU A 61 -0.76 3.66 0.54
C LEU A 61 -2.12 3.00 0.64
N ALA A 62 -2.78 3.13 1.78
CA ALA A 62 -4.13 2.61 1.98
C ALA A 62 -4.99 3.57 2.77
N HIS A 63 -6.30 3.43 2.63
CA HIS A 63 -7.28 4.34 3.24
C HIS A 63 -8.41 3.55 3.88
N ARG A 64 -8.81 3.97 5.07
CA ARG A 64 -10.06 3.54 5.68
C ARG A 64 -11.21 4.33 5.06
N LEU A 65 -12.22 3.64 4.58
CA LEU A 65 -13.45 4.22 4.04
C LEU A 65 -14.58 3.99 5.03
N GLN A 66 -15.18 5.07 5.50
CA GLN A 66 -16.29 5.01 6.42
C GLN A 66 -17.54 4.49 5.70
N ARG A 67 -18.33 3.67 6.38
CA ARG A 67 -19.61 3.18 5.88
C ARG A 67 -20.77 3.81 6.64
N LEU A 68 -21.93 3.85 5.98
CA LEU A 68 -23.15 4.44 6.55
C LEU A 68 -24.26 3.40 6.75
N ASP A 69 -24.02 2.14 6.43
CA ASP A 69 -25.04 1.08 6.33
C ASP A 69 -24.97 0.04 7.46
N GLY A 70 -24.36 0.42 8.58
CA GLY A 70 -24.24 -0.45 9.74
C GLY A 70 -22.98 -1.34 9.74
N LEU A 71 -22.28 -1.45 8.63
CA LEU A 71 -20.94 -2.03 8.58
C LEU A 71 -19.93 -1.01 9.11
N ARG A 72 -18.80 -1.48 9.66
CA ARG A 72 -17.86 -0.57 10.33
C ARG A 72 -17.02 0.24 9.38
N ALA A 73 -16.39 -0.39 8.42
CA ALA A 73 -15.49 0.26 7.46
C ALA A 73 -15.09 -0.70 6.36
N GLU A 74 -14.50 -0.14 5.32
CA GLU A 74 -13.73 -0.86 4.32
C GLU A 74 -12.32 -0.27 4.28
N VAL A 75 -11.36 -1.02 3.80
CA VAL A 75 -10.03 -0.51 3.49
C VAL A 75 -9.79 -0.61 2.00
N LEU A 76 -9.39 0.52 1.41
CA LEU A 76 -8.90 0.57 0.05
C LEU A 76 -7.37 0.52 0.09
N LEU A 77 -6.79 -0.56 -0.42
CA LEU A 77 -5.37 -0.60 -0.74
C LEU A 77 -5.19 0.19 -2.04
N TYR A 78 -4.87 1.48 -1.90
CA TYR A 78 -4.85 2.42 -3.02
C TYR A 78 -3.68 2.17 -3.96
N SER A 79 -2.48 2.00 -3.41
CA SER A 79 -1.32 1.66 -4.21
C SER A 79 -0.36 0.76 -3.46
N ILE A 80 0.29 -0.11 -4.21
CA ILE A 80 1.36 -0.98 -3.73
C ILE A 80 2.42 -1.07 -4.83
N ASP A 81 3.66 -0.74 -4.47
CA ASP A 81 4.80 -0.79 -5.37
C ASP A 81 5.94 -1.53 -4.70
N VAL A 82 6.61 -2.40 -5.44
CA VAL A 82 7.80 -3.12 -5.01
C VAL A 82 8.87 -2.94 -6.07
N ASP A 83 10.08 -2.54 -5.63
CA ASP A 83 11.23 -2.37 -6.52
C ASP A 83 11.56 -3.67 -7.26
N GLU A 84 11.76 -3.57 -8.56
CA GLU A 84 12.03 -4.74 -9.41
C GLU A 84 13.27 -5.52 -8.97
N ALA A 85 14.27 -4.83 -8.42
CA ALA A 85 15.53 -5.46 -7.98
C ALA A 85 15.32 -6.46 -6.83
N VAL A 86 14.21 -6.35 -6.09
CA VAL A 86 13.92 -7.19 -4.91
C VAL A 86 12.60 -7.94 -5.04
N GLN A 87 12.00 -7.98 -6.21
CA GLN A 87 10.79 -8.78 -6.44
C GLN A 87 11.05 -10.27 -6.21
N ARG A 88 9.99 -11.02 -5.93
CA ARG A 88 10.02 -12.46 -5.65
C ARG A 88 10.70 -12.85 -4.33
N GLN A 89 10.91 -11.89 -3.42
CA GLN A 89 11.42 -12.15 -2.07
C GLN A 89 10.31 -12.16 -1.00
N GLY A 90 9.04 -12.11 -1.41
CA GLY A 90 7.91 -12.13 -0.49
C GLY A 90 7.52 -10.74 0.05
N ILE A 91 8.12 -9.67 -0.45
CA ILE A 91 7.85 -8.29 0.02
C ILE A 91 6.41 -7.89 -0.30
N GLY A 92 5.96 -8.08 -1.53
CA GLY A 92 4.60 -7.74 -1.95
C GLY A 92 3.55 -8.46 -1.10
N ARG A 93 3.73 -9.75 -0.87
CA ARG A 93 2.84 -10.54 -0.02
C ARG A 93 2.82 -10.03 1.41
N ALA A 94 3.98 -9.72 1.98
CA ALA A 94 4.08 -9.19 3.33
C ALA A 94 3.42 -7.81 3.45
N LEU A 95 3.53 -6.96 2.42
CA LEU A 95 2.85 -5.66 2.38
C LEU A 95 1.31 -5.83 2.33
N VAL A 96 0.80 -6.74 1.54
CA VAL A 96 -0.64 -7.04 1.50
C VAL A 96 -1.10 -7.59 2.85
N ASP A 97 -0.36 -8.51 3.44
CA ASP A 97 -0.70 -9.09 4.74
C ASP A 97 -0.68 -8.04 5.85
N ALA A 98 0.28 -7.12 5.84
CA ALA A 98 0.35 -6.02 6.81
C ALA A 98 -0.83 -5.04 6.64
N THR A 99 -1.24 -4.76 5.41
CA THR A 99 -2.43 -3.94 5.13
C THR A 99 -3.70 -4.62 5.67
N SER A 100 -3.84 -5.92 5.45
CA SER A 100 -4.98 -6.70 5.96
C SER A 100 -4.98 -6.76 7.50
N ALA A 101 -3.82 -6.83 8.13
CA ALA A 101 -3.70 -6.79 9.58
C ALA A 101 -4.19 -5.43 10.13
N TRP A 102 -3.79 -4.33 9.51
CA TRP A 102 -4.28 -3.01 9.87
C TRP A 102 -5.79 -2.90 9.70
N ALA A 103 -6.33 -3.42 8.60
CA ALA A 103 -7.78 -3.44 8.37
C ALA A 103 -8.53 -4.19 9.48
N ARG A 104 -7.99 -5.32 9.93
CA ARG A 104 -8.57 -6.07 11.07
C ARG A 104 -8.51 -5.28 12.38
N GLU A 105 -7.43 -4.57 12.64
CA GLU A 105 -7.31 -3.69 13.83
C GLU A 105 -8.36 -2.59 13.83
N LEU A 106 -8.67 -2.03 12.66
CA LEU A 106 -9.73 -1.03 12.50
C LEU A 106 -11.14 -1.62 12.59
N GLY A 107 -11.25 -2.94 12.58
CA GLY A 107 -12.54 -3.62 12.48
C GLY A 107 -13.20 -3.48 11.11
N ALA A 108 -12.42 -3.25 10.06
CA ALA A 108 -12.94 -3.16 8.69
C ALA A 108 -13.47 -4.51 8.23
N ASP A 109 -14.58 -4.48 7.49
CA ASP A 109 -15.25 -5.69 7.04
C ASP A 109 -14.57 -6.30 5.83
N ASN A 110 -13.97 -5.47 4.98
CA ASN A 110 -13.18 -5.94 3.84
C ASN A 110 -12.05 -4.96 3.49
N THR A 111 -11.08 -5.51 2.76
CA THR A 111 -10.03 -4.76 2.07
C THR A 111 -10.16 -5.05 0.59
N TRP A 112 -10.05 -4.03 -0.25
CA TRP A 112 -10.10 -4.23 -1.69
C TRP A 112 -9.02 -3.40 -2.39
N VAL A 113 -8.64 -3.87 -3.57
CA VAL A 113 -7.60 -3.28 -4.41
C VAL A 113 -8.03 -3.37 -5.87
N LEU A 114 -7.70 -2.35 -6.64
CA LEU A 114 -7.92 -2.35 -8.09
C LEU A 114 -6.59 -2.58 -8.80
N THR A 115 -6.63 -3.39 -9.83
CA THR A 115 -5.51 -3.60 -10.74
C THR A 115 -6.03 -3.89 -12.13
N GLU A 116 -5.14 -3.82 -13.11
CA GLU A 116 -5.47 -4.25 -14.46
C GLU A 116 -5.32 -5.77 -14.56
N ARG A 117 -6.27 -6.44 -15.22
CA ARG A 117 -6.20 -7.89 -15.43
C ARG A 117 -4.95 -8.31 -16.22
N SER A 118 -4.44 -7.43 -17.05
CA SER A 118 -3.20 -7.65 -17.81
C SER A 118 -1.95 -7.63 -16.93
N ASN A 119 -2.04 -7.09 -15.70
CA ASN A 119 -0.94 -7.11 -14.75
C ASN A 119 -0.87 -8.49 -14.07
N ALA A 120 -0.22 -9.44 -14.73
CA ALA A 120 -0.14 -10.82 -14.27
C ALA A 120 0.52 -10.96 -12.90
N SER A 121 1.52 -10.13 -12.62
CA SER A 121 2.24 -10.13 -11.35
C SER A 121 1.34 -9.71 -10.18
N ALA A 122 0.59 -8.62 -10.35
CA ALA A 122 -0.38 -8.16 -9.35
C ALA A 122 -1.52 -9.16 -9.15
N MET A 123 -2.06 -9.69 -10.24
CA MET A 123 -3.12 -10.71 -10.18
C MET A 123 -2.68 -11.94 -9.38
N ALA A 124 -1.47 -12.44 -9.65
CA ALA A 124 -0.91 -13.57 -8.93
C ALA A 124 -0.68 -13.25 -7.44
N LEU A 125 -0.17 -12.07 -7.13
CA LEU A 125 0.06 -11.62 -5.77
C LEU A 125 -1.24 -11.60 -4.96
N TYR A 126 -2.28 -10.96 -5.49
CA TYR A 126 -3.54 -10.81 -4.76
C TYR A 126 -4.26 -12.15 -4.56
N ARG A 127 -4.25 -13.02 -5.56
CA ARG A 127 -4.79 -14.38 -5.43
C ARG A 127 -4.02 -15.19 -4.39
N ALA A 128 -2.69 -15.13 -4.40
CA ALA A 128 -1.85 -15.80 -3.41
C ALA A 128 -2.10 -15.30 -2.00
N ALA A 129 -2.45 -14.02 -1.84
CA ALA A 129 -2.81 -13.42 -0.56
C ALA A 129 -4.24 -13.72 -0.11
N GLY A 130 -5.01 -14.49 -0.88
CA GLY A 130 -6.37 -14.92 -0.55
C GLY A 130 -7.46 -14.01 -1.11
N GLY A 131 -7.12 -13.07 -1.96
CA GLY A 131 -8.09 -12.20 -2.62
C GLY A 131 -8.92 -12.94 -3.68
N THR A 132 -10.14 -12.47 -3.89
CA THR A 132 -11.07 -12.98 -4.91
C THR A 132 -11.41 -11.86 -5.88
N ASP A 133 -11.61 -12.18 -7.15
CA ASP A 133 -11.95 -11.23 -8.21
C ASP A 133 -13.34 -11.53 -8.80
N ASP A 134 -14.34 -11.43 -7.94
CA ASP A 134 -15.71 -11.85 -8.24
C ASP A 134 -16.49 -10.89 -9.16
N ILE A 135 -15.90 -9.76 -9.55
CA ILE A 135 -16.54 -8.71 -10.36
C ILE A 135 -15.78 -8.55 -11.69
N PRO A 136 -16.08 -9.35 -12.72
CA PRO A 136 -15.29 -9.36 -13.95
C PRO A 136 -15.46 -8.11 -14.84
N ASP A 137 -16.57 -7.38 -14.69
CA ASP A 137 -16.94 -6.27 -15.56
C ASP A 137 -16.71 -4.88 -14.95
N VAL A 138 -15.84 -4.79 -13.92
CA VAL A 138 -15.51 -3.49 -13.33
C VAL A 138 -14.76 -2.61 -14.35
N ALA A 139 -15.23 -1.38 -14.52
CA ALA A 139 -14.55 -0.35 -15.28
C ALA A 139 -14.21 0.83 -14.36
N MET A 140 -13.08 1.47 -14.63
CA MET A 140 -12.67 2.69 -13.92
C MET A 140 -12.76 3.88 -14.87
N PHE A 141 -13.49 4.91 -14.44
CA PHE A 141 -13.59 6.18 -15.17
C PHE A 141 -12.83 7.25 -14.37
N THR A 142 -12.13 8.10 -15.08
CA THR A 142 -11.42 9.24 -14.49
C THR A 142 -12.04 10.54 -15.01
N PHE A 143 -12.32 11.45 -14.09
CA PHE A 143 -12.82 12.79 -14.40
C PHE A 143 -11.73 13.79 -14.04
N SER A 144 -11.36 14.63 -15.01
CA SER A 144 -10.44 15.73 -14.74
C SER A 144 -11.21 16.87 -14.08
N ASN A 145 -10.73 17.39 -12.97
CA ASN A 145 -11.42 18.43 -12.19
C ASN A 145 -10.80 19.81 -12.32
N GLY A 146 -10.19 20.08 -13.44
CA GLY A 146 -9.68 21.44 -13.73
C GLY A 146 -8.29 21.48 -14.28
#